data_e6fd1252adc995a7f2e31b15ea819764
#
_entry.id   e6fd1252adc995a7f2e31b15ea819764
#
_cell.length_a   1.000
_cell.length_b   1.000
_cell.length_c   1.000
_cell.angle_alpha   90.00
_cell.angle_beta   90.00
_cell.angle_gamma   90.00
#
_symmetry.space_group_name_H-M   'P 1'
#
loop_
_entity.id
_entity.type
_entity.pdbx_description
1 polymer ?
#
loop_
_entity_poly.entity_id
_entity_poly.type
_entity_poly.pdbx_seq_one_letter_code
_entity_poly.pdbx_strand_id
1 'polypeptide(L)'
;MIFSRRALSVVVLLAGALSAGCKSDSATAPVAPNPILGFNVAVKSSASVQYTFTTISGDASYEVQRAEGAAGAFATDTIISAPSTATAVSVTRGGLKVATAYRFRVITTKGGLQSIPSSEQSVITLQIGNAAADITGDITASRTLTADTVYTLKGFIHVANGATLTIQAGTKIQGDFNTVGSSLWILRGAKLNAIGTAELPIVFTSSRTAGQRQPGDWGGLLMIGNAIDSRSGNVTIEGSGVDGATVASGKNYFVTYNGGTVASDNSGTLQYVRVEFAGYATLIDQEFNSFTFAAIGSGTRVSYVEALAGLDDSYEFFGGGFDFDHAVAYETADDMYDMSEGWSGRMQFLIGYNSVQLAPRTGAGFYSVDIQGIENDGCNGTGCDLGFNTAPFTIPLVANYTLIGCGDVSCSGTGGGYGMMLRRGTGGYYVNGVLARWPRGGVSLRDSLTFVRAGLAAVPDMNTSDLVVRNNYFAETPLVFQATGAPTAAQQNSFDLVGNSLTLSTASTVSLFTLLPATGVPPTSVASFDFTPAAGSPIATGGMTTFTGKILAKAGTVVTPTAYMGAIAPGGTKWYQGWTSYARN
;
A
#
# COMPACT_ATOMS: atom_id res chain seq x y z
N MET A 1 29.55 -86.01 18.54
CA MET A 1 30.97 -86.45 18.44
C MET A 1 31.85 -85.30 18.91
N ILE A 2 32.63 -85.61 19.99
CA ILE A 2 33.94 -85.12 20.36
C ILE A 2 34.05 -83.68 20.73
N PHE A 3 34.00 -83.33 21.99
CA PHE A 3 35.05 -83.07 23.01
C PHE A 3 36.18 -82.15 22.53
N SER A 4 36.44 -81.03 23.25
CA SER A 4 37.55 -80.98 24.24
C SER A 4 37.53 -79.70 25.04
N ARG A 5 37.69 -79.90 26.33
CA ARG A 5 38.01 -79.02 27.49
C ARG A 5 39.43 -78.47 27.46
N ARG A 6 39.68 -77.41 28.18
CA ARG A 6 40.77 -77.13 29.21
C ARG A 6 41.20 -75.68 29.06
N ALA A 7 41.65 -74.92 30.05
CA ALA A 7 41.76 -75.04 31.48
C ALA A 7 42.18 -73.70 32.08
N LEU A 8 41.78 -73.51 33.27
CA LEU A 8 42.10 -72.56 34.33
C LEU A 8 43.57 -72.22 34.48
N SER A 9 43.96 -70.93 34.71
CA SER A 9 45.10 -70.56 35.57
C SER A 9 44.81 -69.22 36.24
N VAL A 10 44.69 -69.30 37.55
CA VAL A 10 44.64 -68.22 38.54
C VAL A 10 46.10 -67.82 38.86
N VAL A 11 46.36 -66.52 38.80
CA VAL A 11 47.56 -65.95 39.54
C VAL A 11 47.06 -64.76 40.36
N VAL A 12 47.07 -64.93 41.65
CA VAL A 12 46.91 -63.92 42.69
C VAL A 12 48.26 -63.31 42.93
N LEU A 13 48.36 -62.00 42.90
CA LEU A 13 49.48 -61.28 43.60
C LEU A 13 48.95 -60.01 44.25
N LEU A 14 49.26 -59.87 45.48
CA LEU A 14 48.85 -58.92 46.51
C LEU A 14 49.63 -57.62 46.46
N ALA A 15 48.99 -56.56 46.89
CA ALA A 15 49.41 -55.39 47.66
C ALA A 15 50.14 -54.24 46.96
N GLY A 16 49.57 -53.08 47.21
CA GLY A 16 50.23 -51.77 47.11
C GLY A 16 49.21 -50.65 47.21
N ALA A 17 48.78 -50.29 48.42
CA ALA A 17 47.93 -49.10 48.64
C ALA A 17 48.79 -47.85 48.45
N LEU A 18 48.34 -47.02 47.49
CA LEU A 18 48.66 -45.58 47.42
C LEU A 18 47.37 -44.82 47.24
N SER A 19 46.92 -44.17 48.29
CA SER A 19 45.81 -43.22 48.29
C SER A 19 46.23 -41.96 47.55
N ALA A 20 45.82 -41.85 46.24
CA ALA A 20 45.76 -40.59 45.55
C ALA A 20 44.28 -40.26 45.43
N GLY A 21 43.81 -39.21 46.08
CA GLY A 21 42.44 -38.73 46.01
C GLY A 21 42.16 -38.18 44.62
N CYS A 22 41.47 -38.97 43.77
CA CYS A 22 40.80 -38.47 42.61
C CYS A 22 39.51 -37.77 43.05
N LYS A 23 39.46 -36.44 42.97
CA LYS A 23 38.18 -35.74 42.86
C LYS A 23 37.48 -36.32 41.63
N SER A 24 36.46 -37.09 41.83
CA SER A 24 35.52 -37.43 40.77
C SER A 24 34.70 -36.17 40.47
N ASP A 25 35.16 -35.35 39.52
CA ASP A 25 34.22 -34.52 38.78
C ASP A 25 33.26 -35.49 38.09
N SER A 26 32.12 -35.71 38.69
CA SER A 26 30.99 -36.38 38.02
C SER A 26 30.50 -35.43 36.95
N ALA A 27 31.07 -35.51 35.73
CA ALA A 27 30.49 -34.90 34.57
C ALA A 27 29.07 -35.46 34.46
N THR A 28 28.10 -34.66 34.81
CA THR A 28 26.68 -35.01 34.57
C THR A 28 26.55 -35.33 33.10
N ALA A 29 26.04 -36.52 32.80
CA ALA A 29 25.80 -36.94 31.41
C ALA A 29 25.02 -35.84 30.70
N PRO A 30 25.37 -35.46 29.47
CA PRO A 30 24.66 -34.44 28.76
C PRO A 30 23.19 -34.84 28.60
N VAL A 31 22.28 -33.91 28.95
CA VAL A 31 20.83 -34.13 28.93
C VAL A 31 20.27 -33.53 27.63
N ALA A 32 19.39 -34.28 26.95
CA ALA A 32 18.71 -33.79 25.76
C ALA A 32 17.90 -32.53 26.08
N PRO A 33 17.84 -31.54 25.15
CA PRO A 33 17.05 -30.35 25.36
C PRO A 33 15.53 -30.68 25.42
N ASN A 34 14.78 -29.84 26.12
CA ASN A 34 13.31 -29.93 26.11
C ASN A 34 12.78 -29.57 24.74
N PRO A 35 11.61 -30.14 24.34
CA PRO A 35 10.92 -29.73 23.12
C PRO A 35 10.48 -28.27 23.23
N ILE A 36 10.40 -27.58 22.08
CA ILE A 36 9.87 -26.24 22.02
C ILE A 36 8.39 -26.21 22.43
N LEU A 37 8.06 -25.33 23.34
CA LEU A 37 6.69 -25.00 23.70
C LEU A 37 6.23 -23.76 22.88
N GLY A 38 4.94 -23.69 22.54
CA GLY A 38 4.39 -22.54 21.81
C GLY A 38 4.78 -22.50 20.31
N PHE A 39 5.22 -23.63 19.73
CA PHE A 39 5.33 -23.74 18.28
C PHE A 39 3.97 -23.55 17.65
N ASN A 40 3.85 -22.55 16.75
CA ASN A 40 2.62 -22.24 16.04
C ASN A 40 2.88 -22.15 14.54
N VAL A 41 1.89 -22.58 13.74
CA VAL A 41 1.93 -22.51 12.29
C VAL A 41 0.67 -21.81 11.80
N ALA A 42 0.85 -20.70 11.09
CA ALA A 42 -0.23 -19.94 10.48
C ALA A 42 -0.17 -20.05 8.95
N VAL A 43 -1.29 -20.26 8.31
CA VAL A 43 -1.40 -20.23 6.84
C VAL A 43 -1.25 -18.79 6.38
N LYS A 44 -0.37 -18.55 5.40
CA LYS A 44 -0.14 -17.24 4.79
C LYS A 44 -0.67 -17.14 3.37
N SER A 45 -0.69 -18.27 2.65
CA SER A 45 -1.22 -18.32 1.28
C SER A 45 -1.70 -19.72 0.92
N SER A 46 -2.16 -19.87 -0.32
CA SER A 46 -2.44 -21.19 -0.89
C SER A 46 -1.21 -22.09 -0.97
N ALA A 47 -0.02 -21.54 -0.84
CA ALA A 47 1.21 -22.29 -1.01
C ALA A 47 2.28 -21.98 0.07
N SER A 48 1.93 -21.28 1.15
CA SER A 48 2.88 -20.90 2.20
C SER A 48 2.29 -20.88 3.60
N VAL A 49 3.15 -21.09 4.58
CA VAL A 49 2.87 -21.00 6.03
C VAL A 49 3.96 -20.20 6.73
N GLN A 50 3.65 -19.68 7.91
CA GLN A 50 4.60 -19.01 8.79
C GLN A 50 4.75 -19.82 10.08
N TYR A 51 5.99 -20.11 10.46
CA TYR A 51 6.33 -20.68 11.75
C TYR A 51 6.67 -19.60 12.74
N THR A 52 6.15 -19.72 13.95
CA THR A 52 6.50 -18.85 15.07
C THR A 52 6.77 -19.68 16.33
N PHE A 53 7.86 -19.37 17.01
CA PHE A 53 8.21 -19.93 18.32
C PHE A 53 9.33 -19.12 18.97
N THR A 54 9.58 -19.36 20.25
CA THR A 54 10.72 -18.77 20.95
C THR A 54 11.82 -19.83 21.10
N THR A 55 13.06 -19.48 20.73
CA THR A 55 14.22 -20.35 20.86
C THR A 55 14.63 -20.47 22.32
N ILE A 56 15.33 -21.55 22.69
CA ILE A 56 15.98 -21.68 23.99
C ILE A 56 17.35 -20.99 23.96
N SER A 57 17.85 -20.57 25.11
CA SER A 57 19.20 -20.01 25.21
C SER A 57 20.31 -21.06 25.00
N GLY A 58 21.42 -20.61 24.40
CA GLY A 58 22.59 -21.44 24.03
C GLY A 58 22.44 -21.99 22.61
N ASP A 59 23.57 -22.18 21.95
CA ASP A 59 23.67 -22.60 20.57
C ASP A 59 22.86 -23.87 20.30
N ALA A 60 21.71 -23.69 19.63
CA ALA A 60 20.79 -24.77 19.28
C ALA A 60 20.37 -24.61 17.82
N SER A 61 20.01 -25.72 17.19
CA SER A 61 19.33 -25.72 15.91
C SER A 61 17.94 -26.34 16.03
N TYR A 62 17.03 -25.88 15.17
CA TYR A 62 15.63 -26.28 15.18
C TYR A 62 15.29 -26.84 13.81
N GLU A 63 15.08 -28.16 13.75
CA GLU A 63 14.59 -28.82 12.56
C GLU A 63 13.07 -28.77 12.55
N VAL A 64 12.48 -27.95 11.66
CA VAL A 64 11.04 -27.99 11.38
C VAL A 64 10.79 -29.13 10.42
N GLN A 65 9.94 -30.05 10.82
CA GLN A 65 9.51 -31.18 9.99
C GLN A 65 8.06 -30.99 9.51
N ARG A 66 7.80 -31.42 8.29
CA ARG A 66 6.50 -31.37 7.62
C ARG A 66 6.05 -32.73 7.17
N ALA A 67 4.73 -33.00 7.31
CA ALA A 67 4.06 -34.17 6.73
C ALA A 67 2.81 -33.71 5.95
N GLU A 68 2.55 -34.28 4.79
CA GLU A 68 1.35 -34.03 3.99
C GLU A 68 0.23 -35.01 4.37
N GLY A 69 -0.93 -34.46 4.69
CA GLY A 69 -2.10 -35.26 5.13
C GLY A 69 -1.95 -35.88 6.51
N ALA A 70 -2.97 -36.64 6.92
CA ALA A 70 -3.01 -37.26 8.24
C ALA A 70 -2.01 -38.43 8.40
N ALA A 71 -1.71 -39.12 7.32
CA ALA A 71 -0.87 -40.35 7.32
C ALA A 71 0.53 -40.12 6.73
N GLY A 72 0.84 -38.91 6.24
CA GLY A 72 2.13 -38.60 5.64
C GLY A 72 3.30 -38.73 6.63
N ALA A 73 4.44 -39.22 6.16
CA ALA A 73 5.66 -39.27 6.95
C ALA A 73 6.25 -37.85 7.11
N PHE A 74 6.80 -37.57 8.28
CA PHE A 74 7.51 -36.33 8.51
C PHE A 74 8.86 -36.32 7.79
N ALA A 75 9.15 -35.24 7.08
CA ALA A 75 10.42 -34.94 6.46
C ALA A 75 10.88 -33.54 6.87
N THR A 76 12.18 -33.29 6.82
CA THR A 76 12.77 -31.96 7.10
C THR A 76 12.21 -30.94 6.09
N ASP A 77 11.60 -29.89 6.60
CA ASP A 77 11.16 -28.74 5.80
C ASP A 77 12.24 -27.63 5.81
N THR A 78 12.77 -27.34 6.98
CA THR A 78 13.86 -26.37 7.14
C THR A 78 14.61 -26.58 8.46
N ILE A 79 15.85 -26.09 8.51
CA ILE A 79 16.65 -26.02 9.73
C ILE A 79 16.93 -24.55 10.06
N ILE A 80 16.59 -24.14 11.26
CA ILE A 80 16.77 -22.78 11.76
C ILE A 80 17.87 -22.81 12.82
N SER A 81 18.97 -22.08 12.59
CA SER A 81 20.03 -21.90 13.59
C SER A 81 19.69 -20.70 14.45
N ALA A 82 19.77 -20.84 15.77
CA ALA A 82 19.48 -19.76 16.69
C ALA A 82 20.78 -19.13 17.25
N PRO A 83 20.73 -17.83 17.57
CA PRO A 83 21.81 -17.19 18.32
C PRO A 83 21.88 -17.72 19.75
N SER A 84 22.96 -17.38 20.45
CA SER A 84 23.24 -17.82 21.83
C SER A 84 22.22 -17.37 22.88
N THR A 85 21.35 -16.41 22.54
CA THR A 85 20.28 -15.90 23.41
C THR A 85 18.91 -16.32 22.91
N ALA A 86 17.95 -16.53 23.81
CA ALA A 86 16.57 -16.84 23.44
C ALA A 86 15.96 -15.68 22.61
N THR A 87 15.39 -16.02 21.46
CA THR A 87 14.85 -15.04 20.50
C THR A 87 13.55 -15.55 19.90
N ALA A 88 12.61 -14.65 19.62
CA ALA A 88 11.43 -14.99 18.86
C ALA A 88 11.81 -15.27 17.39
N VAL A 89 11.33 -16.39 16.87
CA VAL A 89 11.50 -16.80 15.47
C VAL A 89 10.19 -16.59 14.73
N SER A 90 10.29 -16.01 13.55
CA SER A 90 9.19 -15.88 12.59
C SER A 90 9.72 -16.13 11.18
N VAL A 91 9.37 -17.28 10.58
CA VAL A 91 9.89 -17.70 9.27
C VAL A 91 8.74 -18.12 8.37
N THR A 92 8.65 -17.52 7.20
CA THR A 92 7.67 -17.92 6.16
C THR A 92 8.30 -18.97 5.24
N ARG A 93 7.55 -20.02 4.95
CA ARG A 93 7.95 -21.13 4.07
C ARG A 93 6.91 -21.36 3.00
N GLY A 94 7.35 -21.39 1.75
CA GLY A 94 6.54 -21.67 0.56
C GLY A 94 6.69 -23.09 0.03
N GLY A 95 6.19 -23.30 -1.19
CA GLY A 95 6.28 -24.60 -1.88
C GLY A 95 5.28 -25.65 -1.39
N LEU A 96 4.19 -25.21 -0.78
CA LEU A 96 3.08 -26.08 -0.39
C LEU A 96 2.06 -26.21 -1.52
N LYS A 97 1.31 -27.29 -1.55
CA LYS A 97 0.18 -27.49 -2.46
C LYS A 97 -1.05 -26.74 -1.96
N VAL A 98 -1.87 -26.29 -2.88
CA VAL A 98 -3.17 -25.63 -2.63
C VAL A 98 -4.13 -26.59 -1.92
N ALA A 99 -4.98 -26.06 -1.03
CA ALA A 99 -6.05 -26.78 -0.34
C ALA A 99 -5.61 -28.12 0.27
N THR A 100 -4.37 -28.19 0.74
CA THR A 100 -3.75 -29.43 1.20
C THR A 100 -3.51 -29.34 2.71
N ALA A 101 -3.89 -30.42 3.41
CA ALA A 101 -3.62 -30.56 4.83
C ALA A 101 -2.14 -30.89 5.07
N TYR A 102 -1.53 -30.18 6.00
CA TYR A 102 -0.17 -30.40 6.45
C TYR A 102 -0.11 -30.48 7.97
N ARG A 103 0.83 -31.28 8.48
CA ARG A 103 1.21 -31.33 9.88
C ARG A 103 2.66 -30.89 10.02
N PHE A 104 2.95 -30.14 11.08
CA PHE A 104 4.28 -29.61 11.36
C PHE A 104 4.67 -29.88 12.81
N ARG A 105 5.97 -30.09 13.05
CA ARG A 105 6.56 -30.23 14.37
C ARG A 105 8.00 -29.75 14.34
N VAL A 106 8.59 -29.49 15.51
CA VAL A 106 9.97 -29.05 15.64
C VAL A 106 10.76 -30.00 16.51
N ILE A 107 11.97 -30.35 16.10
CA ILE A 107 12.98 -31.05 16.90
C ILE A 107 14.11 -30.07 17.20
N THR A 108 14.47 -29.93 18.48
CA THR A 108 15.58 -29.07 18.92
C THR A 108 16.83 -29.92 19.06
N THR A 109 17.94 -29.45 18.50
CA THR A 109 19.27 -30.06 18.71
C THR A 109 20.16 -29.08 19.45
N LYS A 110 20.75 -29.53 20.58
CA LYS A 110 21.72 -28.77 21.39
C LYS A 110 22.81 -29.68 21.89
N GLY A 111 24.09 -29.29 21.69
CA GLY A 111 25.22 -30.10 22.09
C GLY A 111 25.25 -31.50 21.48
N GLY A 112 24.71 -31.67 20.28
CA GLY A 112 24.60 -32.96 19.58
C GLY A 112 23.45 -33.86 20.03
N LEU A 113 22.67 -33.46 21.04
CA LEU A 113 21.51 -34.23 21.53
C LEU A 113 20.22 -33.61 21.00
N GLN A 114 19.25 -34.46 20.65
CA GLN A 114 17.92 -34.07 20.12
C GLN A 114 16.85 -34.15 21.21
N SER A 115 15.92 -33.20 21.17
CA SER A 115 14.66 -33.29 21.93
C SER A 115 13.73 -34.34 21.34
N ILE A 116 12.70 -34.73 22.08
CA ILE A 116 11.49 -35.27 21.46
C ILE A 116 10.84 -34.17 20.62
N PRO A 117 10.04 -34.50 19.58
CA PRO A 117 9.32 -33.50 18.80
C PRO A 117 8.39 -32.64 19.65
N SER A 118 8.18 -31.38 19.24
CA SER A 118 7.12 -30.53 19.78
C SER A 118 5.73 -31.15 19.52
N SER A 119 4.69 -30.60 20.15
CA SER A 119 3.32 -30.87 19.73
C SER A 119 3.12 -30.55 18.25
N GLU A 120 2.34 -31.37 17.56
CA GLU A 120 2.02 -31.18 16.14
C GLU A 120 1.07 -30.00 15.96
N GLN A 121 1.31 -29.23 14.91
CA GLN A 121 0.41 -28.19 14.42
C GLN A 121 -0.14 -28.63 13.07
N SER A 122 -1.46 -28.65 12.94
CA SER A 122 -2.15 -29.02 11.69
C SER A 122 -2.77 -27.78 11.05
N VAL A 123 -2.52 -27.61 9.77
CA VAL A 123 -3.11 -26.52 8.96
C VAL A 123 -3.54 -27.07 7.61
N ILE A 124 -4.49 -26.38 6.97
CA ILE A 124 -4.86 -26.63 5.57
C ILE A 124 -4.54 -25.35 4.81
N THR A 125 -3.73 -25.45 3.75
CA THR A 125 -3.43 -24.31 2.86
C THR A 125 -4.71 -23.82 2.20
N LEU A 126 -4.74 -22.51 1.89
CA LEU A 126 -5.95 -21.90 1.34
C LEU A 126 -6.30 -22.47 -0.03
N GLN A 127 -7.59 -22.60 -0.27
CA GLN A 127 -8.17 -22.74 -1.60
C GLN A 127 -8.45 -21.32 -2.11
N ILE A 128 -7.94 -20.97 -3.29
CA ILE A 128 -8.15 -19.64 -3.90
C ILE A 128 -8.81 -19.82 -5.26
N GLY A 129 -9.92 -19.06 -5.48
CA GLY A 129 -10.53 -18.90 -6.78
C GLY A 129 -11.08 -20.18 -7.43
N ASN A 130 -11.56 -21.13 -6.62
CA ASN A 130 -12.09 -22.41 -7.13
C ASN A 130 -13.57 -22.35 -7.51
N ALA A 131 -14.30 -21.38 -6.98
CA ALA A 131 -15.70 -21.12 -7.30
C ALA A 131 -15.85 -19.74 -7.96
N ALA A 132 -16.97 -19.47 -8.58
CA ALA A 132 -17.34 -18.18 -9.13
C ALA A 132 -18.74 -17.80 -8.68
N ALA A 133 -18.96 -16.52 -8.40
CA ALA A 133 -20.25 -15.97 -8.01
C ALA A 133 -20.45 -14.56 -8.54
N ASP A 134 -21.62 -14.28 -9.10
CA ASP A 134 -22.01 -12.94 -9.51
C ASP A 134 -22.62 -12.16 -8.34
N ILE A 135 -22.33 -10.86 -8.29
CA ILE A 135 -22.99 -9.88 -7.42
C ILE A 135 -23.74 -8.92 -8.34
N THR A 136 -25.08 -8.99 -8.31
CA THR A 136 -25.96 -8.28 -9.27
C THR A 136 -26.86 -7.26 -8.62
N GLY A 137 -26.76 -7.04 -7.32
CA GLY A 137 -27.62 -6.11 -6.59
C GLY A 137 -26.99 -5.63 -5.31
N ASP A 138 -27.66 -4.68 -4.65
CA ASP A 138 -27.16 -4.03 -3.45
C ASP A 138 -26.98 -4.99 -2.27
N ILE A 139 -25.93 -4.77 -1.51
CA ILE A 139 -25.60 -5.50 -0.30
C ILE A 139 -26.15 -4.71 0.88
N THR A 140 -27.37 -5.06 1.31
CA THR A 140 -28.10 -4.36 2.37
C THR A 140 -28.03 -5.06 3.72
N ALA A 141 -27.37 -6.20 3.80
CA ALA A 141 -27.03 -6.95 5.02
C ALA A 141 -25.56 -7.29 5.03
N SER A 142 -24.96 -7.33 6.22
CA SER A 142 -23.52 -7.64 6.34
C SER A 142 -23.18 -8.99 5.74
N ARG A 143 -22.09 -9.02 4.97
CA ARG A 143 -21.68 -10.20 4.17
C ARG A 143 -20.17 -10.33 4.17
N THR A 144 -19.69 -11.57 4.06
CA THR A 144 -18.27 -11.88 3.85
C THR A 144 -18.04 -12.49 2.47
N LEU A 145 -17.07 -11.96 1.73
CA LEU A 145 -16.54 -12.58 0.51
C LEU A 145 -15.30 -13.40 0.88
N THR A 146 -15.27 -14.64 0.43
CA THR A 146 -14.24 -15.63 0.78
C THR A 146 -13.23 -15.83 -0.34
N ALA A 147 -11.99 -16.17 -0.02
CA ALA A 147 -10.90 -16.26 -0.99
C ALA A 147 -11.03 -17.47 -1.95
N ASP A 148 -11.83 -18.44 -1.63
CA ASP A 148 -12.10 -19.61 -2.49
C ASP A 148 -12.98 -19.27 -3.71
N THR A 149 -13.59 -18.11 -3.72
CA THR A 149 -14.56 -17.68 -4.75
C THR A 149 -14.06 -16.43 -5.46
N VAL A 150 -14.12 -16.40 -6.80
CA VAL A 150 -13.98 -15.19 -7.61
C VAL A 150 -15.35 -14.55 -7.75
N TYR A 151 -15.46 -13.32 -7.29
CA TYR A 151 -16.73 -12.57 -7.36
C TYR A 151 -16.72 -11.63 -8.57
N THR A 152 -17.85 -11.56 -9.31
CA THR A 152 -17.99 -10.64 -10.44
C THR A 152 -19.09 -9.62 -10.13
N LEU A 153 -18.72 -8.36 -10.06
CA LEU A 153 -19.65 -7.23 -9.92
C LEU A 153 -20.33 -6.97 -11.27
N LYS A 154 -21.65 -6.95 -11.32
CA LYS A 154 -22.44 -6.66 -12.52
C LYS A 154 -23.34 -5.46 -12.30
N GLY A 155 -22.88 -4.30 -12.75
CA GLY A 155 -23.51 -3.00 -12.55
C GLY A 155 -23.00 -2.28 -11.29
N PHE A 156 -23.70 -1.22 -10.92
CA PHE A 156 -23.42 -0.43 -9.72
C PHE A 156 -23.83 -1.23 -8.47
N ILE A 157 -22.89 -1.71 -7.70
CA ILE A 157 -23.15 -2.51 -6.49
C ILE A 157 -22.94 -1.63 -5.27
N HIS A 158 -24.01 -1.36 -4.52
CA HIS A 158 -23.97 -0.56 -3.31
C HIS A 158 -23.93 -1.44 -2.05
N VAL A 159 -23.02 -1.14 -1.14
CA VAL A 159 -23.10 -1.60 0.26
C VAL A 159 -23.84 -0.50 1.03
N ALA A 160 -25.02 -0.81 1.53
CA ALA A 160 -25.98 0.18 2.02
C ALA A 160 -26.61 -0.23 3.37
N ASN A 161 -27.47 0.62 3.92
CA ASN A 161 -28.26 0.37 5.12
C ASN A 161 -27.42 -0.03 6.35
N GLY A 162 -26.21 0.52 6.49
CA GLY A 162 -25.30 0.20 7.60
C GLY A 162 -24.65 -1.19 7.50
N ALA A 163 -24.77 -1.88 6.38
CA ALA A 163 -24.13 -3.17 6.17
C ALA A 163 -22.61 -3.06 6.19
N THR A 164 -21.95 -4.10 6.66
CA THR A 164 -20.50 -4.26 6.55
C THR A 164 -20.17 -5.35 5.52
N LEU A 165 -19.45 -4.96 4.48
CA LEU A 165 -18.83 -5.91 3.56
C LEU A 165 -17.44 -6.26 4.08
N THR A 166 -17.24 -7.52 4.41
CA THR A 166 -15.93 -8.06 4.79
C THR A 166 -15.35 -8.86 3.64
N ILE A 167 -14.09 -8.62 3.28
CA ILE A 167 -13.39 -9.34 2.22
C ILE A 167 -12.17 -10.02 2.81
N GLN A 168 -12.10 -11.33 2.69
CA GLN A 168 -10.96 -12.13 3.18
C GLN A 168 -9.70 -11.87 2.36
N ALA A 169 -8.54 -11.99 3.01
CA ALA A 169 -7.24 -11.92 2.35
C ALA A 169 -7.15 -12.93 1.19
N GLY A 170 -6.64 -12.49 0.04
CA GLY A 170 -6.51 -13.29 -1.18
C GLY A 170 -7.76 -13.37 -2.05
N THR A 171 -8.87 -12.74 -1.66
CA THR A 171 -10.10 -12.71 -2.48
C THR A 171 -9.87 -11.91 -3.76
N LYS A 172 -10.41 -12.43 -4.88
CA LYS A 172 -10.45 -11.75 -6.16
C LYS A 172 -11.87 -11.29 -6.48
N ILE A 173 -12.01 -10.01 -6.78
CA ILE A 173 -13.24 -9.37 -7.22
C ILE A 173 -13.01 -8.81 -8.63
N GLN A 174 -13.95 -9.03 -9.52
CA GLN A 174 -13.87 -8.56 -10.91
C GLN A 174 -15.03 -7.62 -11.21
N GLY A 175 -14.76 -6.49 -11.86
CA GLY A 175 -15.79 -5.72 -12.53
C GLY A 175 -16.15 -6.40 -13.86
N ASP A 176 -17.42 -6.66 -14.11
CA ASP A 176 -17.86 -7.27 -15.37
C ASP A 176 -17.66 -6.30 -16.53
N PHE A 177 -16.75 -6.64 -17.42
CA PHE A 177 -16.46 -5.88 -18.63
C PHE A 177 -17.68 -5.70 -19.54
N ASN A 178 -18.62 -6.68 -19.56
CA ASN A 178 -19.81 -6.64 -20.41
C ASN A 178 -20.96 -5.84 -19.80
N THR A 179 -20.90 -5.53 -18.52
CA THR A 179 -21.88 -4.70 -17.82
C THR A 179 -21.22 -3.35 -17.52
N VAL A 180 -21.55 -2.37 -18.35
CA VAL A 180 -20.98 -1.01 -18.31
C VAL A 180 -21.14 -0.40 -16.92
N GLY A 181 -20.07 0.24 -16.42
CA GLY A 181 -20.06 0.90 -15.12
C GLY A 181 -20.04 -0.03 -13.91
N SER A 182 -19.79 -1.34 -14.10
CA SER A 182 -19.64 -2.27 -12.97
C SER A 182 -18.65 -1.71 -11.94
N SER A 183 -19.13 -1.47 -10.69
CA SER A 183 -18.37 -0.76 -9.65
C SER A 183 -18.86 -1.16 -8.26
N LEU A 184 -18.05 -0.90 -7.24
CA LEU A 184 -18.40 -1.14 -5.82
C LEU A 184 -18.47 0.18 -5.06
N TRP A 185 -19.61 0.44 -4.45
CA TRP A 185 -19.91 1.66 -3.71
C TRP A 185 -20.19 1.35 -2.25
N ILE A 186 -19.44 1.93 -1.35
CA ILE A 186 -19.71 1.87 0.09
C ILE A 186 -20.44 3.15 0.45
N LEU A 187 -21.74 3.07 0.63
CA LEU A 187 -22.56 4.25 0.90
C LEU A 187 -22.44 4.70 2.36
N ARG A 188 -22.83 5.94 2.61
CA ARG A 188 -22.80 6.57 3.94
C ARG A 188 -23.40 5.66 5.02
N GLY A 189 -22.64 5.43 6.08
CA GLY A 189 -23.00 4.56 7.20
C GLY A 189 -22.72 3.07 6.99
N ALA A 190 -22.44 2.61 5.76
CA ALA A 190 -21.94 1.26 5.50
C ALA A 190 -20.42 1.18 5.69
N LYS A 191 -19.86 -0.03 5.69
CA LYS A 191 -18.42 -0.26 5.91
C LYS A 191 -17.83 -1.28 4.95
N LEU A 192 -16.57 -1.06 4.59
CA LEU A 192 -15.73 -2.04 3.90
C LEU A 192 -14.57 -2.46 4.78
N ASN A 193 -14.51 -3.73 5.15
CA ASN A 193 -13.35 -4.33 5.80
C ASN A 193 -12.65 -5.25 4.80
N ALA A 194 -11.70 -4.69 4.06
CA ALA A 194 -10.88 -5.39 3.08
C ALA A 194 -9.44 -5.44 3.60
N ILE A 195 -9.12 -6.49 4.38
CA ILE A 195 -7.84 -6.64 5.05
C ILE A 195 -7.12 -7.84 4.47
N GLY A 196 -6.25 -7.57 3.49
CA GLY A 196 -5.34 -8.53 2.89
C GLY A 196 -4.04 -8.67 3.69
N THR A 197 -3.07 -9.35 3.09
CA THR A 197 -1.67 -9.42 3.55
C THR A 197 -0.73 -9.27 2.35
N ALA A 198 0.55 -9.09 2.59
CA ALA A 198 1.52 -9.01 1.50
C ALA A 198 1.53 -10.27 0.63
N GLU A 199 1.33 -11.45 1.23
CA GLU A 199 1.27 -12.72 0.51
C GLU A 199 -0.10 -13.00 -0.12
N LEU A 200 -1.16 -12.39 0.42
CA LEU A 200 -2.56 -12.57 0.04
C LEU A 200 -3.28 -11.22 -0.12
N PRO A 201 -2.86 -10.39 -1.07
CA PRO A 201 -3.56 -9.14 -1.33
C PRO A 201 -4.99 -9.42 -1.83
N ILE A 202 -5.89 -8.51 -1.52
CA ILE A 202 -7.23 -8.49 -2.12
C ILE A 202 -7.13 -7.76 -3.45
N VAL A 203 -7.69 -8.35 -4.51
CA VAL A 203 -7.54 -7.82 -5.87
C VAL A 203 -8.89 -7.51 -6.48
N PHE A 204 -9.11 -6.24 -6.80
CA PHE A 204 -10.19 -5.79 -7.66
C PHE A 204 -9.63 -5.56 -9.06
N THR A 205 -10.21 -6.17 -10.08
CA THR A 205 -9.66 -6.11 -11.44
C THR A 205 -10.76 -6.30 -12.50
N SER A 206 -10.40 -6.22 -13.78
CA SER A 206 -11.29 -6.52 -14.89
C SER A 206 -11.64 -8.01 -15.00
N SER A 207 -12.87 -8.32 -15.42
CA SER A 207 -13.29 -9.69 -15.75
C SER A 207 -12.66 -10.25 -17.03
N ARG A 208 -11.97 -9.40 -17.82
CA ARG A 208 -11.24 -9.86 -19.00
C ARG A 208 -10.06 -10.74 -18.62
N THR A 209 -9.67 -11.61 -19.53
CA THR A 209 -8.49 -12.46 -19.35
C THR A 209 -7.21 -11.60 -19.27
N ALA A 210 -6.23 -12.07 -18.51
CA ALA A 210 -4.91 -11.45 -18.49
C ALA A 210 -4.35 -11.34 -19.92
N GLY A 211 -3.70 -10.23 -20.23
CA GLY A 211 -3.23 -9.91 -21.56
C GLY A 211 -4.25 -9.18 -22.45
N GLN A 212 -5.49 -9.03 -21.99
CA GLN A 212 -6.55 -8.31 -22.71
C GLN A 212 -7.21 -7.18 -21.90
N ARG A 213 -6.79 -6.99 -20.66
CA ARG A 213 -7.32 -5.95 -19.77
C ARG A 213 -6.83 -4.58 -20.23
N GLN A 214 -7.72 -3.58 -20.09
CA GLN A 214 -7.42 -2.21 -20.49
C GLN A 214 -7.98 -1.22 -19.46
N PRO A 215 -7.39 -0.02 -19.35
CA PRO A 215 -7.95 1.08 -18.57
C PRO A 215 -9.41 1.33 -18.92
N GLY A 216 -10.26 1.55 -17.92
CA GLY A 216 -11.69 1.75 -18.10
C GLY A 216 -12.50 0.48 -18.38
N ASP A 217 -11.97 -0.71 -18.16
CA ASP A 217 -12.72 -1.96 -18.30
C ASP A 217 -13.92 -2.05 -17.34
N TRP A 218 -13.83 -1.39 -16.20
CA TRP A 218 -14.87 -1.33 -15.17
C TRP A 218 -14.78 0.01 -14.41
N GLY A 219 -15.73 0.30 -13.51
CA GLY A 219 -15.76 1.54 -12.76
C GLY A 219 -14.59 1.65 -11.78
N GLY A 220 -14.80 1.26 -10.55
CA GLY A 220 -13.79 1.41 -9.49
C GLY A 220 -14.39 1.09 -8.12
N LEU A 221 -13.63 1.49 -7.08
CA LEU A 221 -14.02 1.36 -5.68
C LEU A 221 -14.28 2.75 -5.08
N LEU A 222 -15.54 3.01 -4.72
CA LEU A 222 -15.96 4.28 -4.13
C LEU A 222 -16.38 4.09 -2.68
N MET A 223 -15.95 5.01 -1.81
CA MET A 223 -16.33 5.02 -0.39
C MET A 223 -16.87 6.41 -0.04
N ILE A 224 -18.06 6.45 0.53
CA ILE A 224 -18.78 7.68 0.90
C ILE A 224 -19.06 7.65 2.40
N GLY A 225 -18.42 8.58 3.13
CA GLY A 225 -18.54 8.70 4.58
C GLY A 225 -19.51 9.81 4.99
N ASN A 226 -19.39 10.20 6.27
CA ASN A 226 -20.20 11.25 6.89
C ASN A 226 -19.34 12.36 7.49
N ALA A 227 -18.09 12.51 7.03
CA ALA A 227 -17.21 13.58 7.48
C ALA A 227 -17.58 14.91 6.81
N ILE A 228 -16.92 15.97 7.27
CA ILE A 228 -17.16 17.33 6.80
C ILE A 228 -16.42 17.56 5.48
N ASP A 229 -17.10 18.18 4.54
CA ASP A 229 -16.56 18.67 3.27
C ASP A 229 -16.88 20.18 3.13
N SER A 230 -16.38 20.81 2.07
CA SER A 230 -16.59 22.24 1.83
C SER A 230 -17.84 22.57 1.00
N ARG A 231 -18.60 21.57 0.56
CA ARG A 231 -19.75 21.79 -0.33
C ARG A 231 -21.06 21.95 0.44
N SER A 232 -21.91 22.85 -0.03
CA SER A 232 -23.31 23.00 0.41
C SER A 232 -24.29 22.43 -0.62
N GLY A 233 -25.54 22.25 -0.20
CA GLY A 233 -26.61 21.76 -1.07
C GLY A 233 -26.54 20.26 -1.32
N ASN A 234 -26.96 19.82 -2.50
CA ASN A 234 -26.92 18.42 -2.94
C ASN A 234 -25.91 18.30 -4.09
N VAL A 235 -24.75 17.76 -3.81
CA VAL A 235 -23.71 17.52 -4.81
C VAL A 235 -23.56 16.02 -5.03
N THR A 236 -23.66 15.60 -6.27
CA THR A 236 -23.46 14.21 -6.65
C THR A 236 -21.97 13.90 -6.76
N ILE A 237 -21.59 12.72 -6.31
CA ILE A 237 -20.23 12.23 -6.47
C ILE A 237 -19.93 11.93 -7.95
N GLU A 238 -18.71 12.15 -8.35
CA GLU A 238 -18.18 11.76 -9.64
C GLU A 238 -18.34 10.25 -9.90
N GLY A 239 -18.48 9.86 -11.16
CA GLY A 239 -18.87 8.50 -11.55
C GLY A 239 -20.36 8.19 -11.33
N SER A 240 -21.11 9.07 -10.59
CA SER A 240 -22.56 8.99 -10.51
C SER A 240 -23.20 9.25 -11.86
N GLY A 241 -24.32 8.61 -12.11
CA GLY A 241 -25.09 8.90 -13.32
C GLY A 241 -25.86 7.71 -13.85
N VAL A 242 -26.02 7.69 -15.15
CA VAL A 242 -26.81 6.70 -15.84
C VAL A 242 -25.86 5.79 -16.59
N ASP A 243 -25.72 4.53 -16.20
CA ASP A 243 -25.07 3.58 -17.08
C ASP A 243 -25.92 3.33 -18.35
N GLY A 244 -25.25 3.09 -19.49
CA GLY A 244 -25.95 2.89 -20.76
C GLY A 244 -26.90 1.69 -20.76
N ALA A 245 -26.67 0.68 -19.93
CA ALA A 245 -27.55 -0.48 -19.76
C ALA A 245 -28.70 -0.17 -18.78
N THR A 246 -28.45 0.66 -17.78
CA THR A 246 -29.41 1.03 -16.75
C THR A 246 -30.35 2.14 -17.22
N VAL A 247 -29.94 2.96 -18.19
CA VAL A 247 -30.89 3.88 -18.88
C VAL A 247 -32.07 3.11 -19.45
N ALA A 248 -31.81 1.96 -20.06
CA ALA A 248 -32.87 1.08 -20.58
C ALA A 248 -33.76 0.49 -19.47
N SER A 249 -33.24 0.34 -18.24
CA SER A 249 -33.99 -0.15 -17.07
C SER A 249 -34.64 0.96 -16.25
N GLY A 250 -34.40 2.24 -16.55
CA GLY A 250 -34.90 3.39 -15.82
C GLY A 250 -34.24 3.60 -14.45
N LYS A 251 -33.13 2.95 -14.15
CA LYS A 251 -32.38 3.13 -12.92
C LYS A 251 -31.41 4.30 -13.05
N ASN A 252 -31.37 5.14 -12.04
CA ASN A 252 -30.57 6.34 -11.97
C ASN A 252 -29.74 6.31 -10.69
N TYR A 253 -28.43 6.27 -10.82
CA TYR A 253 -27.51 6.11 -9.69
C TYR A 253 -26.79 7.42 -9.37
N PHE A 254 -27.57 8.46 -9.04
CA PHE A 254 -27.01 9.69 -8.51
C PHE A 254 -26.85 9.57 -7.01
N VAL A 255 -25.61 9.56 -6.54
CA VAL A 255 -25.28 9.46 -5.13
C VAL A 255 -24.69 10.79 -4.66
N THR A 256 -25.29 11.41 -3.64
CA THR A 256 -24.77 12.61 -3.00
C THR A 256 -23.80 12.23 -1.88
N TYR A 257 -22.73 13.02 -1.69
CA TYR A 257 -21.72 12.74 -0.67
C TYR A 257 -21.56 13.83 0.37
N ASN A 258 -21.92 15.08 0.06
CA ASN A 258 -21.70 16.25 0.90
C ASN A 258 -22.66 16.36 2.10
N GLY A 259 -22.42 17.34 2.97
CA GLY A 259 -23.27 17.62 4.15
C GLY A 259 -23.04 16.68 5.33
N GLY A 260 -21.93 15.97 5.35
CA GLY A 260 -21.48 15.21 6.50
C GLY A 260 -21.06 16.11 7.68
N THR A 261 -21.18 15.59 8.91
CA THR A 261 -20.90 16.36 10.15
C THR A 261 -20.02 15.59 11.13
N VAL A 262 -19.64 14.37 10.82
CA VAL A 262 -18.93 13.47 11.75
C VAL A 262 -17.47 13.34 11.34
N ALA A 263 -16.61 14.21 11.83
CA ALA A 263 -15.17 14.20 11.49
C ALA A 263 -14.48 12.85 11.80
N SER A 264 -14.98 12.09 12.77
CA SER A 264 -14.48 10.76 13.15
C SER A 264 -15.24 9.61 12.47
N ASP A 265 -15.96 9.87 11.37
CA ASP A 265 -16.66 8.83 10.61
C ASP A 265 -15.73 7.65 10.29
N ASN A 266 -16.31 6.45 10.29
CA ASN A 266 -15.58 5.21 10.05
C ASN A 266 -16.29 4.38 8.98
N SER A 267 -15.76 4.44 7.78
CA SER A 267 -16.23 3.66 6.62
C SER A 267 -15.51 2.32 6.46
N GLY A 268 -14.63 1.94 7.39
CA GLY A 268 -13.97 0.63 7.44
C GLY A 268 -12.45 0.68 7.36
N THR A 269 -11.86 -0.41 6.88
CA THR A 269 -10.41 -0.59 6.78
C THR A 269 -10.03 -1.23 5.46
N LEU A 270 -9.08 -0.63 4.74
CA LEU A 270 -8.43 -1.21 3.56
C LEU A 270 -6.95 -1.43 3.87
N GLN A 271 -6.48 -2.64 3.62
CA GLN A 271 -5.07 -2.99 3.77
C GLN A 271 -4.69 -4.09 2.76
N TYR A 272 -3.58 -3.90 2.04
CA TYR A 272 -3.13 -4.78 0.96
C TYR A 272 -4.24 -5.03 -0.07
N VAL A 273 -4.75 -3.92 -0.63
CA VAL A 273 -5.82 -3.93 -1.64
C VAL A 273 -5.28 -3.36 -2.94
N ARG A 274 -5.52 -4.06 -4.06
CA ARG A 274 -5.22 -3.58 -5.40
C ARG A 274 -6.50 -3.30 -6.17
N VAL A 275 -6.54 -2.19 -6.90
CA VAL A 275 -7.55 -1.85 -7.90
C VAL A 275 -6.87 -1.67 -9.25
N GLU A 276 -7.26 -2.47 -10.23
CA GLU A 276 -6.58 -2.58 -11.52
C GLU A 276 -7.58 -2.35 -12.67
N PHE A 277 -7.19 -1.55 -13.68
CA PHE A 277 -7.94 -1.32 -14.95
C PHE A 277 -9.32 -0.70 -14.77
N ALA A 278 -9.49 0.12 -13.74
CA ALA A 278 -10.71 0.86 -13.45
C ALA A 278 -10.80 2.17 -14.28
N GLY A 279 -11.77 3.03 -13.97
CA GLY A 279 -11.84 4.39 -14.52
C GLY A 279 -12.83 4.57 -15.66
N TYR A 280 -13.87 3.73 -15.80
CA TYR A 280 -14.89 3.92 -16.84
C TYR A 280 -15.62 5.26 -16.67
N ALA A 281 -15.79 6.02 -17.76
CA ALA A 281 -16.56 7.26 -17.74
C ALA A 281 -18.06 7.02 -18.01
N THR A 282 -18.91 7.44 -17.10
CA THR A 282 -20.37 7.33 -17.26
C THR A 282 -20.94 8.45 -18.15
N LEU A 283 -20.39 9.64 -18.01
CA LEU A 283 -20.71 10.86 -18.77
C LEU A 283 -19.41 11.67 -18.94
N ILE A 284 -19.47 12.78 -19.67
CA ILE A 284 -18.38 13.77 -19.73
C ILE A 284 -18.25 14.41 -18.34
N ASP A 285 -17.03 14.54 -17.83
CA ASP A 285 -16.69 15.02 -16.49
C ASP A 285 -17.41 14.23 -15.37
N GLN A 286 -17.60 12.93 -15.59
CA GLN A 286 -18.16 11.96 -14.63
C GLN A 286 -17.46 10.61 -14.80
N GLU A 287 -16.18 10.64 -14.66
CA GLU A 287 -15.29 9.49 -14.71
C GLU A 287 -15.31 8.75 -13.37
N PHE A 288 -15.06 7.45 -13.40
CA PHE A 288 -14.71 6.70 -12.20
C PHE A 288 -13.22 6.76 -11.99
N ASN A 289 -12.82 6.91 -10.75
CA ASN A 289 -11.44 6.73 -10.32
C ASN A 289 -11.14 5.28 -9.93
N SER A 290 -9.86 4.90 -9.83
CA SER A 290 -9.53 3.60 -9.25
C SER A 290 -10.04 3.52 -7.81
N PHE A 291 -9.71 4.54 -6.99
CA PHE A 291 -10.26 4.71 -5.65
C PHE A 291 -10.84 6.12 -5.50
N THR A 292 -12.11 6.21 -5.10
CA THR A 292 -12.75 7.48 -4.71
C THR A 292 -13.09 7.47 -3.22
N PHE A 293 -12.66 8.49 -2.49
CA PHE A 293 -12.91 8.69 -1.06
C PHE A 293 -13.65 10.01 -0.84
N ALA A 294 -14.95 9.98 -0.63
CA ALA A 294 -15.77 11.16 -0.45
C ALA A 294 -16.26 11.30 0.99
N ALA A 295 -15.98 12.43 1.63
CA ALA A 295 -16.35 12.74 3.01
C ALA A 295 -16.00 11.61 4.01
N ILE A 296 -14.85 10.97 3.84
CA ILE A 296 -14.36 9.90 4.72
C ILE A 296 -13.70 10.50 5.96
N GLY A 297 -14.06 10.02 7.14
CA GLY A 297 -13.58 10.53 8.41
C GLY A 297 -12.40 9.76 9.02
N SER A 298 -11.84 10.33 10.07
CA SER A 298 -10.60 9.87 10.72
C SER A 298 -10.69 8.50 11.42
N GLY A 299 -11.89 7.93 11.54
CA GLY A 299 -12.08 6.55 12.01
C GLY A 299 -11.77 5.49 10.97
N THR A 300 -11.64 5.88 9.69
CA THR A 300 -11.29 4.99 8.58
C THR A 300 -9.78 4.81 8.49
N ARG A 301 -9.32 3.63 8.11
CA ARG A 301 -7.90 3.33 7.92
C ARG A 301 -7.66 2.79 6.51
N VAL A 302 -6.72 3.40 5.78
CA VAL A 302 -6.29 2.93 4.45
C VAL A 302 -4.78 2.86 4.41
N SER A 303 -4.23 1.68 4.13
CA SER A 303 -2.79 1.47 4.03
C SER A 303 -2.46 0.31 3.09
N TYR A 304 -1.30 0.36 2.45
CA TYR A 304 -0.86 -0.67 1.49
C TYR A 304 -1.91 -0.88 0.39
N VAL A 305 -2.16 0.17 -0.38
CA VAL A 305 -3.09 0.15 -1.50
C VAL A 305 -2.39 0.43 -2.82
N GLU A 306 -2.83 -0.21 -3.89
CA GLU A 306 -2.30 -0.03 -5.24
C GLU A 306 -3.43 0.27 -6.22
N ALA A 307 -3.26 1.33 -7.01
CA ALA A 307 -4.01 1.59 -8.24
C ALA A 307 -3.10 1.29 -9.44
N LEU A 308 -3.60 0.50 -10.39
CA LEU A 308 -2.85 0.10 -11.58
C LEU A 308 -3.67 0.32 -12.83
N ALA A 309 -3.16 1.12 -13.75
CA ALA A 309 -3.73 1.35 -15.07
C ALA A 309 -5.20 1.80 -15.03
N GLY A 310 -5.50 2.77 -14.17
CA GLY A 310 -6.78 3.48 -14.13
C GLY A 310 -6.92 4.41 -15.33
N LEU A 311 -8.16 4.60 -15.84
CA LEU A 311 -8.42 5.49 -16.96
C LEU A 311 -8.61 6.93 -16.52
N ASP A 312 -8.76 7.16 -15.25
CA ASP A 312 -8.82 8.43 -14.58
C ASP A 312 -7.88 8.38 -13.37
N ASP A 313 -8.19 9.08 -12.28
CA ASP A 313 -7.32 9.15 -11.12
C ASP A 313 -7.04 7.79 -10.48
N SER A 314 -5.81 7.67 -9.98
CA SER A 314 -5.48 6.53 -9.11
C SER A 314 -6.19 6.64 -7.75
N TYR A 315 -6.15 7.82 -7.15
CA TYR A 315 -6.76 8.10 -5.84
C TYR A 315 -7.35 9.50 -5.83
N GLU A 316 -8.66 9.59 -5.60
CA GLU A 316 -9.34 10.86 -5.48
C GLU A 316 -10.03 11.04 -4.13
N PHE A 317 -9.93 12.26 -3.56
CA PHE A 317 -10.36 12.59 -2.21
C PHE A 317 -11.21 13.86 -2.21
N PHE A 318 -12.52 13.71 -1.97
CA PHE A 318 -13.50 14.80 -1.84
C PHE A 318 -13.81 15.05 -0.36
N GLY A 319 -13.23 16.06 0.25
CA GLY A 319 -13.50 16.42 1.64
C GLY A 319 -13.15 15.35 2.69
N GLY A 320 -13.44 15.62 3.95
CA GLY A 320 -13.10 14.73 5.05
C GLY A 320 -11.63 14.73 5.43
N GLY A 321 -11.13 13.60 5.96
CA GLY A 321 -9.72 13.47 6.33
C GLY A 321 -9.45 12.23 7.17
N PHE A 322 -8.56 11.40 6.71
CA PHE A 322 -8.13 10.17 7.38
C PHE A 322 -6.63 9.92 7.14
N ASP A 323 -6.09 8.89 7.79
CA ASP A 323 -4.70 8.48 7.62
C ASP A 323 -4.56 7.51 6.46
N PHE A 324 -3.69 7.87 5.51
CA PHE A 324 -3.45 7.15 4.27
C PHE A 324 -1.95 6.92 4.09
N ASP A 325 -1.52 5.68 4.01
CA ASP A 325 -0.09 5.39 3.93
C ASP A 325 0.24 4.17 3.07
N HIS A 326 1.49 4.12 2.58
CA HIS A 326 2.01 3.04 1.76
C HIS A 326 1.14 2.80 0.51
N ALA A 327 0.94 3.84 -0.29
CA ALA A 327 0.14 3.77 -1.51
C ALA A 327 1.00 3.80 -2.77
N VAL A 328 0.54 3.08 -3.78
CA VAL A 328 1.21 2.95 -5.07
C VAL A 328 0.23 3.29 -6.19
N ALA A 329 0.62 4.23 -7.06
CA ALA A 329 -0.08 4.58 -8.29
C ALA A 329 0.80 4.22 -9.49
N TYR A 330 0.43 3.20 -10.24
CA TYR A 330 1.15 2.78 -11.42
C TYR A 330 0.31 3.00 -12.68
N GLU A 331 0.82 3.82 -13.60
CA GLU A 331 0.22 4.08 -14.91
C GLU A 331 -1.23 4.57 -14.78
N THR A 332 -1.42 5.79 -14.31
CA THR A 332 -2.72 6.47 -14.34
C THR A 332 -2.91 7.24 -15.65
N ALA A 333 -4.14 7.51 -16.06
CA ALA A 333 -4.40 8.34 -17.23
C ALA A 333 -4.66 9.80 -16.88
N ASP A 334 -5.09 10.10 -15.64
CA ASP A 334 -5.12 11.44 -15.07
C ASP A 334 -4.23 11.48 -13.82
N ASP A 335 -4.66 11.93 -12.68
CA ASP A 335 -3.81 12.22 -11.55
C ASP A 335 -3.43 10.97 -10.72
N MET A 336 -2.22 10.97 -10.15
CA MET A 336 -1.82 9.91 -9.22
C MET A 336 -2.54 10.07 -7.88
N TYR A 337 -2.65 11.32 -7.40
CA TYR A 337 -3.31 11.67 -6.12
C TYR A 337 -4.01 13.01 -6.29
N ASP A 338 -5.35 13.01 -6.41
CA ASP A 338 -6.16 14.25 -6.42
C ASP A 338 -6.87 14.46 -5.08
N MET A 339 -6.79 15.66 -4.55
CA MET A 339 -7.38 16.06 -3.28
C MET A 339 -8.14 17.37 -3.43
N SER A 340 -9.39 17.39 -2.98
CA SER A 340 -10.24 18.56 -3.14
C SER A 340 -11.21 18.77 -1.97
N GLU A 341 -11.95 19.84 -2.01
CA GLU A 341 -13.17 20.10 -1.25
C GLU A 341 -13.06 20.02 0.25
N GLY A 342 -11.92 20.47 0.77
CA GLY A 342 -11.67 20.50 2.21
C GLY A 342 -11.06 19.22 2.76
N TRP A 343 -10.56 18.33 1.89
CA TRP A 343 -9.82 17.16 2.36
C TRP A 343 -8.59 17.58 3.18
N SER A 344 -8.48 17.02 4.36
CA SER A 344 -7.45 17.42 5.32
C SER A 344 -6.77 16.25 6.03
N GLY A 345 -6.63 15.12 5.33
CA GLY A 345 -5.96 13.93 5.83
C GLY A 345 -4.44 14.04 5.92
N ARG A 346 -3.82 12.92 6.29
CA ARG A 346 -2.36 12.77 6.39
C ARG A 346 -1.92 11.61 5.54
N MET A 347 -0.90 11.85 4.73
CA MET A 347 -0.31 10.83 3.85
C MET A 347 1.18 10.66 4.11
N GLN A 348 1.66 9.42 4.09
CA GLN A 348 3.10 9.14 4.14
C GLN A 348 3.43 7.88 3.34
N PHE A 349 4.61 7.87 2.69
CA PHE A 349 5.13 6.76 1.89
C PHE A 349 4.28 6.48 0.64
N LEU A 350 4.30 7.44 -0.30
CA LEU A 350 3.58 7.33 -1.57
C LEU A 350 4.55 7.06 -2.73
N ILE A 351 4.19 6.16 -3.61
CA ILE A 351 4.89 5.91 -4.88
C ILE A 351 3.92 6.19 -6.02
N GLY A 352 4.37 6.95 -7.02
CA GLY A 352 3.69 7.14 -8.28
C GLY A 352 4.66 6.97 -9.44
N TYR A 353 4.26 6.27 -10.50
CA TYR A 353 5.08 6.07 -11.68
C TYR A 353 4.24 5.94 -12.94
N ASN A 354 4.51 6.82 -13.90
CA ASN A 354 3.97 6.73 -15.26
C ASN A 354 5.10 6.61 -16.27
N SER A 355 4.94 5.76 -17.26
CA SER A 355 5.91 5.60 -18.35
C SER A 355 5.36 5.98 -19.72
N VAL A 356 4.06 5.96 -19.88
CA VAL A 356 3.35 6.22 -21.15
C VAL A 356 1.98 6.83 -20.87
N GLN A 357 1.37 7.41 -21.89
CA GLN A 357 -0.06 7.65 -21.90
C GLN A 357 -0.80 6.33 -22.12
N LEU A 358 -1.78 6.05 -21.30
CA LEU A 358 -2.58 4.84 -21.42
C LEU A 358 -3.54 4.93 -22.61
N ALA A 359 -3.75 3.79 -23.27
CA ALA A 359 -4.77 3.64 -24.29
C ALA A 359 -6.01 2.97 -23.66
N PRO A 360 -7.16 3.67 -23.58
CA PRO A 360 -8.38 3.12 -23.01
C PRO A 360 -8.94 2.00 -23.89
N ARG A 361 -9.82 1.21 -23.32
CA ARG A 361 -10.65 0.30 -24.11
C ARG A 361 -11.55 1.09 -25.07
N THR A 362 -11.93 0.48 -26.18
CA THR A 362 -12.95 1.06 -27.07
C THR A 362 -14.28 1.16 -26.31
N GLY A 363 -14.87 2.36 -26.27
CA GLY A 363 -16.12 2.63 -25.59
C GLY A 363 -16.00 2.81 -24.07
N ALA A 364 -14.81 3.14 -23.55
CA ALA A 364 -14.61 3.47 -22.14
C ALA A 364 -15.24 4.81 -21.71
N GLY A 365 -15.78 5.56 -22.63
CA GLY A 365 -16.32 6.89 -22.41
C GLY A 365 -15.32 7.99 -22.71
N PHE A 366 -15.59 9.18 -22.22
CA PHE A 366 -14.68 10.32 -22.23
C PHE A 366 -13.68 10.14 -21.07
N TYR A 367 -12.45 10.63 -21.20
CA TYR A 367 -11.43 10.51 -20.16
C TYR A 367 -10.45 11.68 -20.25
N SER A 368 -9.94 12.09 -19.10
CA SER A 368 -8.82 13.02 -19.03
C SER A 368 -7.51 12.35 -19.45
N VAL A 369 -6.53 13.17 -19.77
CA VAL A 369 -5.15 12.76 -20.07
C VAL A 369 -4.16 13.76 -19.50
N ASP A 370 -4.59 14.58 -18.55
CA ASP A 370 -3.84 15.71 -18.00
C ASP A 370 -3.04 15.29 -16.74
N ILE A 371 -2.24 14.25 -16.85
CA ILE A 371 -1.53 13.55 -15.76
C ILE A 371 -0.71 14.49 -14.90
N GLN A 372 -0.97 14.50 -13.58
CA GLN A 372 -0.15 15.10 -12.53
C GLN A 372 0.36 14.04 -11.53
N GLY A 373 1.36 14.40 -10.75
CA GLY A 373 1.75 13.61 -9.59
C GLY A 373 0.80 13.82 -8.42
N ILE A 374 0.49 15.07 -8.13
CA ILE A 374 -0.52 15.52 -7.18
C ILE A 374 -1.32 16.63 -7.85
N GLU A 375 -2.63 16.49 -7.89
CA GLU A 375 -3.53 17.62 -8.01
C GLU A 375 -4.08 17.94 -6.61
N ASN A 376 -4.13 19.22 -6.23
CA ASN A 376 -4.76 19.62 -5.00
C ASN A 376 -5.53 20.91 -5.21
N ASP A 377 -6.84 20.77 -5.07
CA ASP A 377 -7.80 21.83 -5.29
C ASP A 377 -8.48 22.30 -3.99
N GLY A 378 -8.84 23.55 -3.95
CA GLY A 378 -9.82 24.04 -3.00
C GLY A 378 -11.24 23.64 -3.42
N CYS A 379 -12.21 24.47 -3.05
CA CYS A 379 -13.60 24.27 -3.47
C CYS A 379 -13.86 24.98 -4.80
N ASN A 380 -14.50 24.30 -5.77
CA ASN A 380 -14.86 24.86 -7.06
C ASN A 380 -16.20 24.33 -7.57
N GLY A 381 -17.01 25.20 -8.18
CA GLY A 381 -18.29 24.82 -8.78
C GLY A 381 -19.48 24.80 -7.81
N THR A 382 -20.46 23.96 -8.07
CA THR A 382 -21.72 23.90 -7.33
C THR A 382 -21.48 23.59 -5.85
N GLY A 383 -22.14 24.35 -4.95
CA GLY A 383 -22.00 24.17 -3.50
C GLY A 383 -20.79 24.84 -2.87
N CYS A 384 -19.94 25.49 -3.66
CA CYS A 384 -18.84 26.31 -3.13
C CYS A 384 -19.30 27.76 -2.93
N ASP A 385 -19.95 28.04 -1.80
CA ASP A 385 -20.71 29.28 -1.58
C ASP A 385 -19.86 30.56 -1.59
N LEU A 386 -18.57 30.44 -1.28
CA LEU A 386 -17.59 31.53 -1.38
C LEU A 386 -16.53 31.28 -2.48
N GLY A 387 -16.85 30.43 -3.47
CA GLY A 387 -15.92 30.01 -4.51
C GLY A 387 -14.67 29.36 -3.89
N PHE A 388 -13.49 29.69 -4.39
CA PHE A 388 -12.20 29.16 -3.87
C PHE A 388 -11.90 29.50 -2.41
N ASN A 389 -12.68 30.38 -1.79
CA ASN A 389 -12.55 30.72 -0.37
C ASN A 389 -13.59 30.03 0.53
N THR A 390 -14.25 29.00 0.02
CA THR A 390 -15.19 28.19 0.80
C THR A 390 -14.43 27.25 1.76
N ALA A 391 -14.79 27.31 3.04
CA ALA A 391 -14.21 26.46 4.09
C ALA A 391 -15.07 25.21 4.34
N PRO A 392 -14.50 24.12 4.86
CA PRO A 392 -13.08 23.94 5.22
C PRO A 392 -12.16 23.93 3.99
N PHE A 393 -10.94 24.44 4.16
CA PHE A 393 -9.97 24.44 3.08
C PHE A 393 -9.29 23.07 2.94
N THR A 394 -8.93 22.70 1.72
CA THR A 394 -8.11 21.52 1.48
C THR A 394 -6.68 21.79 1.97
N ILE A 395 -6.29 21.15 3.07
CA ILE A 395 -4.96 21.31 3.69
C ILE A 395 -4.42 19.96 4.15
N PRO A 396 -3.97 19.11 3.24
CA PRO A 396 -3.34 17.82 3.56
C PRO A 396 -1.94 17.98 4.17
N LEU A 397 -1.45 16.91 4.79
CA LEU A 397 -0.02 16.68 4.99
C LEU A 397 0.40 15.48 4.14
N VAL A 398 1.32 15.70 3.22
CA VAL A 398 1.88 14.66 2.35
C VAL A 398 3.40 14.61 2.58
N ALA A 399 3.89 13.47 3.04
CA ALA A 399 5.29 13.29 3.39
C ALA A 399 5.88 12.03 2.76
N ASN A 400 7.17 12.05 2.44
CA ASN A 400 7.89 10.89 1.92
C ASN A 400 7.23 10.27 0.68
N TYR A 401 7.18 11.01 -0.39
CA TYR A 401 6.63 10.55 -1.68
C TYR A 401 7.68 10.53 -2.77
N THR A 402 7.53 9.58 -3.70
CA THR A 402 8.33 9.44 -4.93
C THR A 402 7.37 9.41 -6.11
N LEU A 403 7.25 10.51 -6.86
CA LEU A 403 6.31 10.64 -7.97
C LEU A 403 7.09 10.89 -9.25
N ILE A 404 7.01 9.94 -10.18
CA ILE A 404 7.79 9.92 -11.41
C ILE A 404 6.86 9.94 -12.62
N GLY A 405 6.90 11.02 -13.38
CA GLY A 405 6.18 11.16 -14.63
C GLY A 405 6.88 10.45 -15.80
N CYS A 406 6.28 10.51 -16.96
CA CYS A 406 6.76 9.84 -18.17
C CYS A 406 7.95 10.55 -18.86
N GLY A 407 8.22 11.80 -18.54
CA GLY A 407 9.33 12.57 -19.09
C GLY A 407 9.06 13.27 -20.42
N ASP A 408 7.88 13.10 -21.02
CA ASP A 408 7.52 13.71 -22.31
C ASP A 408 6.13 14.37 -22.22
N VAL A 409 5.99 15.53 -22.86
CA VAL A 409 4.70 16.27 -22.91
C VAL A 409 3.61 15.50 -23.66
N SER A 410 3.97 14.58 -24.55
CA SER A 410 3.00 13.77 -25.30
C SER A 410 2.23 12.77 -24.44
N CYS A 411 2.73 12.45 -23.26
CA CYS A 411 2.05 11.53 -22.34
C CYS A 411 1.34 12.22 -21.18
N SER A 412 1.23 13.54 -21.19
CA SER A 412 0.66 14.32 -20.08
C SER A 412 -0.42 15.31 -20.52
N GLY A 413 -0.99 15.12 -21.71
CA GLY A 413 -2.07 15.97 -22.23
C GLY A 413 -1.66 17.44 -22.41
N THR A 414 -2.65 18.32 -22.48
CA THR A 414 -2.45 19.78 -22.67
C THR A 414 -2.36 20.55 -21.35
N GLY A 415 -3.03 20.09 -20.30
CA GLY A 415 -3.07 20.68 -18.96
C GLY A 415 -2.10 20.04 -17.96
N GLY A 416 -1.79 18.77 -18.14
CA GLY A 416 -0.95 17.95 -17.26
C GLY A 416 0.56 18.17 -17.37
N GLY A 417 1.32 17.27 -16.78
CA GLY A 417 2.79 17.26 -16.84
C GLY A 417 3.49 18.01 -15.72
N TYR A 418 2.84 18.21 -14.60
CA TYR A 418 3.41 18.79 -13.38
C TYR A 418 3.55 17.75 -12.28
N GLY A 419 4.60 17.88 -11.48
CA GLY A 419 4.74 17.07 -10.27
C GLY A 419 3.66 17.35 -9.25
N MET A 420 3.23 18.64 -9.16
CA MET A 420 2.10 19.10 -8.37
C MET A 420 1.34 20.20 -9.09
N MET A 421 0.02 20.12 -9.09
CA MET A 421 -0.91 21.17 -9.48
C MET A 421 -1.63 21.66 -8.22
N LEU A 422 -1.36 22.90 -7.78
CA LEU A 422 -1.95 23.48 -6.57
C LEU A 422 -2.78 24.70 -6.97
N ARG A 423 -4.10 24.67 -6.75
CA ARG A 423 -5.01 25.69 -7.28
C ARG A 423 -6.30 25.82 -6.47
N ARG A 424 -7.11 26.80 -6.83
CA ARG A 424 -8.47 27.04 -6.32
C ARG A 424 -8.52 27.29 -4.81
N GLY A 425 -7.47 28.00 -4.29
CA GLY A 425 -7.42 28.38 -2.88
C GLY A 425 -6.99 27.25 -1.93
N THR A 426 -6.37 26.20 -2.44
CA THR A 426 -5.85 25.10 -1.64
C THR A 426 -4.68 25.50 -0.75
N GLY A 427 -4.47 24.75 0.32
CA GLY A 427 -3.26 24.71 1.14
C GLY A 427 -2.55 23.37 1.03
N GLY A 428 -1.81 23.00 2.07
CA GLY A 428 -1.16 21.71 2.21
C GLY A 428 0.30 21.80 2.63
N TYR A 429 0.79 20.71 3.18
CA TYR A 429 2.18 20.56 3.62
C TYR A 429 2.82 19.40 2.86
N TYR A 430 3.76 19.70 1.96
CA TYR A 430 4.40 18.73 1.07
C TYR A 430 5.87 18.65 1.43
N VAL A 431 6.29 17.56 2.09
CA VAL A 431 7.64 17.45 2.66
C VAL A 431 8.32 16.12 2.34
N ASN A 432 9.64 16.16 2.19
CA ASN A 432 10.47 14.96 1.97
C ASN A 432 10.12 14.20 0.69
N GLY A 433 9.77 14.93 -0.38
CA GLY A 433 9.37 14.36 -1.65
C GLY A 433 10.48 14.24 -2.68
N VAL A 434 10.30 13.33 -3.64
CA VAL A 434 11.04 13.26 -4.89
C VAL A 434 10.06 13.33 -6.04
N LEU A 435 10.23 14.36 -6.90
CA LEU A 435 9.41 14.59 -8.09
C LEU A 435 10.33 14.57 -9.30
N ALA A 436 10.09 13.66 -10.22
CA ALA A 436 10.99 13.47 -11.35
C ALA A 436 10.25 13.25 -12.66
N ARG A 437 10.90 13.66 -13.77
CA ARG A 437 10.37 13.47 -15.13
C ARG A 437 9.04 14.16 -15.39
N TRP A 438 8.82 15.33 -14.78
CA TRP A 438 7.65 16.15 -15.03
C TRP A 438 7.97 17.18 -16.11
N PRO A 439 7.46 17.02 -17.34
CA PRO A 439 7.99 17.76 -18.51
C PRO A 439 7.63 19.25 -18.52
N ARG A 440 6.64 19.69 -17.74
CA ARG A 440 6.24 21.10 -17.64
C ARG A 440 6.75 21.80 -16.41
N GLY A 441 6.95 21.10 -15.30
CA GLY A 441 7.45 21.69 -14.07
C GLY A 441 7.23 20.83 -12.83
N GLY A 442 7.95 21.15 -11.78
CA GLY A 442 7.79 20.49 -10.48
C GLY A 442 6.46 20.87 -9.83
N VAL A 443 6.19 22.14 -9.67
CA VAL A 443 4.97 22.67 -9.03
C VAL A 443 4.33 23.73 -9.92
N SER A 444 3.06 23.54 -10.25
CA SER A 444 2.21 24.57 -10.85
C SER A 444 1.35 25.19 -9.75
N LEU A 445 1.64 26.44 -9.41
CA LEU A 445 0.90 27.18 -8.40
C LEU A 445 0.01 28.20 -9.09
N ARG A 446 -1.30 28.11 -8.87
CA ARG A 446 -2.30 28.90 -9.60
C ARG A 446 -3.20 29.68 -8.64
N ASP A 447 -3.73 30.79 -9.13
CA ASP A 447 -4.67 31.74 -8.51
C ASP A 447 -4.21 32.43 -7.22
N SER A 448 -4.79 33.59 -6.98
CA SER A 448 -4.41 34.49 -5.87
C SER A 448 -4.72 33.94 -4.50
N LEU A 449 -5.76 33.10 -4.34
CA LEU A 449 -6.14 32.56 -3.04
C LEU A 449 -5.21 31.42 -2.61
N THR A 450 -4.77 30.58 -3.55
CA THR A 450 -3.70 29.61 -3.30
C THR A 450 -2.41 30.29 -2.87
N PHE A 451 -2.04 31.41 -3.52
CA PHE A 451 -0.91 32.23 -3.10
C PHE A 451 -1.08 32.81 -1.67
N VAL A 452 -2.28 33.21 -1.30
CA VAL A 452 -2.56 33.68 0.08
C VAL A 452 -2.28 32.58 1.11
N ARG A 453 -2.61 31.32 0.81
CA ARG A 453 -2.30 30.19 1.70
C ARG A 453 -0.79 30.00 1.91
N ALA A 454 0.01 30.31 0.90
CA ALA A 454 1.45 30.28 0.99
C ALA A 454 2.06 31.45 1.81
N GLY A 455 1.28 32.49 2.13
CA GLY A 455 1.75 33.60 2.97
C GLY A 455 2.37 34.77 2.21
N LEU A 456 1.60 35.40 1.32
CA LEU A 456 2.03 36.47 0.40
C LEU A 456 2.69 37.70 0.99
N ALA A 457 2.47 38.02 2.24
CA ALA A 457 2.81 39.32 2.80
C ALA A 457 3.96 39.33 3.82
N ALA A 458 4.50 38.19 4.18
CA ALA A 458 5.56 38.06 5.19
C ALA A 458 6.56 36.98 4.78
N VAL A 459 7.72 37.01 5.42
CA VAL A 459 8.61 35.83 5.40
C VAL A 459 7.80 34.62 5.88
N PRO A 460 7.71 33.55 5.10
CA PRO A 460 6.87 32.41 5.46
C PRO A 460 7.37 31.76 6.73
N ASP A 461 6.52 31.79 7.67
CA ASP A 461 6.68 31.10 8.93
C ASP A 461 5.84 29.81 8.87
N MET A 462 6.45 28.67 9.15
CA MET A 462 5.73 27.40 9.26
C MET A 462 4.64 27.42 10.33
N ASN A 463 4.63 28.40 11.21
CA ASN A 463 3.58 28.62 12.19
C ASN A 463 2.32 29.29 11.62
N THR A 464 2.45 30.00 10.51
CA THR A 464 1.35 30.82 9.95
C THR A 464 0.90 30.40 8.56
N SER A 465 1.79 29.90 7.71
CA SER A 465 1.46 29.48 6.34
C SER A 465 0.63 28.19 6.30
N ASP A 466 -0.38 28.15 5.45
CA ASP A 466 -1.23 26.99 5.20
C ASP A 466 -0.83 26.22 3.94
N LEU A 467 0.15 26.71 3.18
CA LEU A 467 0.74 26.02 2.05
C LEU A 467 2.27 26.06 2.17
N VAL A 468 2.89 24.88 2.26
CA VAL A 468 4.34 24.72 2.43
C VAL A 468 4.84 23.56 1.58
N VAL A 469 5.90 23.80 0.78
CA VAL A 469 6.62 22.78 0.01
C VAL A 469 8.08 22.83 0.45
N ARG A 470 8.56 21.81 1.17
CA ARG A 470 9.92 21.80 1.74
C ARG A 470 10.61 20.46 1.67
N ASN A 471 11.94 20.47 1.58
CA ASN A 471 12.77 19.27 1.52
C ASN A 471 12.30 18.34 0.40
N ASN A 472 12.17 18.90 -0.82
CA ASN A 472 11.80 18.16 -2.02
C ASN A 472 12.94 18.20 -3.04
N TYR A 473 13.11 17.11 -3.74
CA TYR A 473 14.09 16.93 -4.81
C TYR A 473 13.38 16.81 -6.16
N PHE A 474 13.77 17.67 -7.10
CA PHE A 474 13.23 17.69 -8.47
C PHE A 474 14.31 17.24 -9.45
N ALA A 475 14.05 16.20 -10.25
CA ALA A 475 15.00 15.66 -11.22
C ALA A 475 14.36 15.52 -12.61
N GLU A 476 15.14 15.76 -13.67
CA GLU A 476 14.66 15.72 -15.05
C GLU A 476 13.35 16.50 -15.25
N THR A 477 13.28 17.68 -14.62
CA THR A 477 12.15 18.60 -14.60
C THR A 477 12.67 19.96 -14.98
N PRO A 478 12.04 20.72 -15.90
CA PRO A 478 12.65 21.96 -16.44
C PRO A 478 12.76 23.08 -15.41
N LEU A 479 11.87 23.10 -14.40
CA LEU A 479 11.85 24.13 -13.36
C LEU A 479 11.10 23.62 -12.12
N VAL A 480 11.38 24.25 -10.96
CA VAL A 480 10.66 23.92 -9.71
C VAL A 480 9.24 24.45 -9.77
N PHE A 481 9.03 25.71 -10.17
CA PHE A 481 7.71 26.34 -10.26
C PHE A 481 7.38 26.78 -11.68
N GLN A 482 6.12 26.57 -12.09
CA GLN A 482 5.64 27.08 -13.36
C GLN A 482 5.49 28.60 -13.34
N ALA A 483 5.83 29.24 -14.48
CA ALA A 483 5.91 30.68 -14.63
C ALA A 483 4.57 31.43 -14.67
N THR A 484 3.42 30.79 -14.91
CA THR A 484 2.13 31.48 -14.89
C THR A 484 1.77 31.84 -13.46
N GLY A 485 1.91 33.14 -13.12
CA GLY A 485 1.79 33.58 -11.75
C GLY A 485 3.01 33.19 -10.91
N ALA A 486 4.22 33.28 -11.50
CA ALA A 486 5.46 32.97 -10.78
C ALA A 486 5.43 33.59 -9.38
N PRO A 487 5.69 32.82 -8.32
CA PRO A 487 5.63 33.33 -6.96
C PRO A 487 6.59 34.52 -6.80
N THR A 488 6.15 35.54 -6.08
CA THR A 488 7.03 36.61 -5.64
C THR A 488 8.14 36.08 -4.73
N ALA A 489 9.19 36.85 -4.48
CA ALA A 489 10.25 36.43 -3.56
C ALA A 489 9.72 36.02 -2.17
N ALA A 490 8.68 36.71 -1.66
CA ALA A 490 8.03 36.35 -0.40
C ALA A 490 7.30 34.98 -0.48
N GLN A 491 6.62 34.70 -1.58
CA GLN A 491 5.97 33.41 -1.83
C GLN A 491 7.00 32.30 -2.04
N GLN A 492 8.09 32.60 -2.76
CA GLN A 492 9.21 31.65 -2.93
C GLN A 492 9.83 31.28 -1.58
N ASN A 493 9.90 32.20 -0.64
CA ASN A 493 10.35 31.88 0.72
C ASN A 493 9.43 30.90 1.45
N SER A 494 8.09 30.91 1.21
CA SER A 494 7.17 29.89 1.74
C SER A 494 7.50 28.48 1.24
N PHE A 495 8.09 28.40 0.07
CA PHE A 495 8.55 27.16 -0.51
C PHE A 495 10.03 26.87 -0.22
N ASP A 496 10.68 27.74 0.61
CA ASP A 496 12.09 27.61 1.01
C ASP A 496 13.08 27.47 -0.16
N LEU A 497 12.81 28.18 -1.27
CA LEU A 497 13.76 28.26 -2.40
C LEU A 497 15.08 28.94 -1.99
N VAL A 498 15.05 29.78 -0.94
CA VAL A 498 16.22 30.49 -0.44
C VAL A 498 17.01 29.69 0.58
N GLY A 499 16.39 28.70 1.24
CA GLY A 499 16.99 27.91 2.32
C GLY A 499 17.66 26.61 1.86
N ASN A 500 17.77 26.32 0.56
CA ASN A 500 18.28 25.07 -0.02
C ASN A 500 17.49 23.81 0.34
N SER A 501 16.23 23.92 0.75
CA SER A 501 15.40 22.74 1.00
C SER A 501 14.68 22.22 -0.26
N LEU A 502 14.67 22.99 -1.35
CA LEU A 502 14.21 22.56 -2.66
C LEU A 502 15.40 22.44 -3.62
N THR A 503 15.62 21.25 -4.14
CA THR A 503 16.73 20.97 -5.05
C THR A 503 16.21 20.69 -6.46
N LEU A 504 16.58 21.51 -7.43
CA LEU A 504 16.42 21.23 -8.85
C LEU A 504 17.72 20.65 -9.41
N SER A 505 17.65 19.47 -9.98
CA SER A 505 18.82 18.75 -10.48
C SER A 505 18.66 18.34 -11.94
N THR A 506 19.75 18.44 -12.69
CA THR A 506 19.88 17.87 -14.05
C THR A 506 20.34 16.41 -14.04
N ALA A 507 20.58 15.82 -12.86
CA ALA A 507 20.96 14.43 -12.75
C ALA A 507 19.84 13.52 -13.29
N SER A 508 20.24 12.43 -13.93
CA SER A 508 19.28 11.44 -14.41
C SER A 508 18.54 10.80 -13.24
N THR A 509 17.21 10.72 -13.32
CA THR A 509 16.37 10.07 -12.32
C THR A 509 16.80 8.63 -12.04
N VAL A 510 17.28 7.91 -13.07
CA VAL A 510 17.81 6.54 -12.90
C VAL A 510 18.94 6.49 -11.87
N SER A 511 19.79 7.52 -11.79
CA SER A 511 20.92 7.55 -10.86
C SER A 511 20.52 7.81 -9.41
N LEU A 512 19.29 8.22 -9.16
CA LEU A 512 18.79 8.47 -7.79
C LEU A 512 18.42 7.18 -7.06
N PHE A 513 18.04 6.13 -7.79
CA PHE A 513 17.49 4.90 -7.26
C PHE A 513 18.37 3.69 -7.59
N THR A 514 18.26 2.64 -6.81
CA THR A 514 19.01 1.39 -7.04
C THR A 514 18.64 0.76 -8.38
N LEU A 515 17.37 0.83 -8.79
CA LEU A 515 16.90 0.38 -10.09
C LEU A 515 15.65 1.16 -10.50
N LEU A 516 15.71 1.79 -11.66
CA LEU A 516 14.57 2.46 -12.28
C LEU A 516 14.69 2.33 -13.80
N PRO A 517 13.61 2.05 -14.54
CA PRO A 517 13.63 2.07 -16.00
C PRO A 517 14.03 3.44 -16.54
N ALA A 518 14.75 3.46 -17.65
CA ALA A 518 15.07 4.70 -18.35
C ALA A 518 13.79 5.38 -18.89
N THR A 519 13.85 6.68 -19.10
CA THR A 519 12.74 7.45 -19.68
C THR A 519 12.33 6.86 -21.03
N GLY A 520 11.04 6.68 -21.26
CA GLY A 520 10.49 6.07 -22.47
C GLY A 520 10.65 4.55 -22.57
N VAL A 521 11.15 3.88 -21.55
CA VAL A 521 11.24 2.41 -21.47
C VAL A 521 10.19 1.88 -20.51
N PRO A 522 9.07 1.35 -21.02
CA PRO A 522 8.01 0.81 -20.15
C PRO A 522 8.53 -0.39 -19.37
N PRO A 523 8.31 -0.42 -18.03
CA PRO A 523 8.60 -1.60 -17.23
C PRO A 523 7.69 -2.77 -17.62
N THR A 524 8.15 -3.99 -17.33
CA THR A 524 7.40 -5.22 -17.62
C THR A 524 6.88 -5.90 -16.37
N SER A 525 7.40 -5.53 -15.20
CA SER A 525 6.99 -6.09 -13.92
C SER A 525 7.47 -5.22 -12.76
N VAL A 526 6.97 -5.48 -11.55
CA VAL A 526 7.45 -4.83 -10.30
C VAL A 526 8.95 -5.03 -10.08
N ALA A 527 9.54 -6.10 -10.61
CA ALA A 527 10.99 -6.36 -10.52
C ALA A 527 11.84 -5.35 -11.32
N SER A 528 11.22 -4.54 -12.19
CA SER A 528 11.88 -3.44 -12.89
C SER A 528 12.18 -2.24 -11.99
N PHE A 529 11.69 -2.24 -10.74
CA PHE A 529 11.82 -1.14 -9.81
C PHE A 529 12.58 -1.52 -8.55
N ASP A 530 13.47 -0.62 -8.14
CA ASP A 530 13.99 -0.53 -6.79
C ASP A 530 14.09 0.94 -6.41
N PHE A 531 13.06 1.46 -5.77
CA PHE A 531 12.95 2.85 -5.33
C PHE A 531 13.84 3.19 -4.11
N THR A 532 14.66 2.25 -3.64
CA THR A 532 15.67 2.54 -2.62
C THR A 532 16.67 3.55 -3.17
N PRO A 533 17.02 4.62 -2.43
CA PRO A 533 18.08 5.53 -2.85
C PRO A 533 19.37 4.79 -3.19
N ALA A 534 19.94 5.07 -4.36
CA ALA A 534 21.24 4.51 -4.76
C ALA A 534 22.36 4.95 -3.80
N ALA A 535 23.45 4.19 -3.75
CA ALA A 535 24.59 4.56 -2.93
C ALA A 535 25.14 5.95 -3.33
N GLY A 536 25.22 6.86 -2.36
CA GLY A 536 25.64 8.25 -2.60
C GLY A 536 24.57 9.15 -3.25
N SER A 537 23.36 8.67 -3.42
CA SER A 537 22.26 9.48 -3.93
C SER A 537 21.93 10.66 -3.01
N PRO A 538 21.72 11.87 -3.54
CA PRO A 538 21.37 13.04 -2.72
C PRO A 538 20.04 12.90 -1.98
N ILE A 539 19.11 12.05 -2.46
CA ILE A 539 17.84 11.81 -1.80
C ILE A 539 17.95 10.88 -0.57
N ALA A 540 19.12 10.23 -0.38
CA ALA A 540 19.40 9.44 0.82
C ALA A 540 19.52 10.30 2.09
N THR A 541 19.62 11.60 1.93
CA THR A 541 19.70 12.62 2.98
C THR A 541 18.85 13.83 2.60
N GLY A 542 18.88 14.90 3.39
CA GLY A 542 18.20 16.16 3.05
C GLY A 542 16.72 16.18 3.41
N GLY A 543 16.18 15.13 4.02
CA GLY A 543 14.83 15.15 4.56
C GLY A 543 14.70 16.05 5.80
N MET A 544 13.48 16.52 6.06
CA MET A 544 13.14 17.28 7.26
C MET A 544 13.07 16.33 8.45
N THR A 545 14.10 16.37 9.30
CA THR A 545 14.26 15.48 10.46
C THR A 545 13.45 15.90 11.68
N THR A 546 12.85 17.08 11.67
CA THR A 546 12.04 17.61 12.75
C THR A 546 10.90 18.44 12.17
N PHE A 547 9.68 18.12 12.53
CA PHE A 547 8.53 18.95 12.20
C PHE A 547 8.33 20.03 13.25
N THR A 548 7.92 21.22 12.81
CA THR A 548 7.62 22.36 13.68
C THR A 548 6.33 23.04 13.24
N GLY A 549 5.78 23.93 14.08
CA GLY A 549 4.62 24.75 13.73
C GLY A 549 3.40 23.94 13.29
N LYS A 550 2.76 24.38 12.23
CA LYS A 550 1.55 23.74 11.68
C LYS A 550 1.80 22.35 11.13
N ILE A 551 3.00 22.07 10.60
CA ILE A 551 3.36 20.73 10.14
C ILE A 551 3.37 19.75 11.32
N LEU A 552 4.00 20.12 12.45
CA LEU A 552 4.01 19.29 13.66
C LEU A 552 2.60 19.06 14.20
N ALA A 553 1.79 20.11 14.26
CA ALA A 553 0.41 20.02 14.71
C ALA A 553 -0.42 19.08 13.83
N LYS A 554 -0.22 19.13 12.49
CA LYS A 554 -0.92 18.29 11.53
C LYS A 554 -0.42 16.84 11.56
N ALA A 555 0.88 16.61 11.67
CA ALA A 555 1.50 15.29 11.71
C ALA A 555 1.07 14.48 12.94
N GLY A 556 0.96 15.15 14.08
CA GLY A 556 0.65 14.47 15.34
C GLY A 556 1.68 13.37 15.64
N THR A 557 1.18 12.17 15.92
CA THR A 557 2.01 10.97 16.12
C THR A 557 1.99 10.00 14.93
N VAL A 558 1.31 10.35 13.84
CA VAL A 558 1.06 9.47 12.70
C VAL A 558 2.11 9.62 11.61
N VAL A 559 2.40 10.87 11.22
CA VAL A 559 3.43 11.14 10.21
C VAL A 559 4.75 11.45 10.92
N THR A 560 5.78 10.70 10.59
CA THR A 560 7.10 10.81 11.25
C THR A 560 8.09 11.52 10.33
N PRO A 561 8.90 12.47 10.87
CA PRO A 561 9.97 13.09 10.10
C PRO A 561 11.07 12.08 9.77
N THR A 562 11.68 12.24 8.59
CA THR A 562 12.75 11.35 8.11
C THR A 562 13.98 12.14 7.68
N ALA A 563 15.16 11.53 7.75
CA ALA A 563 16.39 12.16 7.29
C ALA A 563 16.59 12.05 5.76
N TYR A 564 15.72 11.36 5.06
CA TYR A 564 15.77 11.10 3.61
C TYR A 564 14.52 11.65 2.91
N MET A 565 14.62 11.83 1.61
CA MET A 565 13.52 12.19 0.72
C MET A 565 13.04 10.97 -0.07
N GLY A 566 11.75 10.94 -0.43
CA GLY A 566 11.13 9.82 -1.14
C GLY A 566 10.50 8.76 -0.24
N ALA A 567 9.87 7.78 -0.87
CA ALA A 567 9.00 6.79 -0.23
C ALA A 567 9.75 5.65 0.48
N ILE A 568 11.04 5.42 0.15
CA ILE A 568 11.83 4.29 0.66
C ILE A 568 13.08 4.82 1.37
N ALA A 569 13.33 4.32 2.58
CA ALA A 569 14.54 4.64 3.33
C ALA A 569 15.80 4.06 2.66
N PRO A 570 16.98 4.73 2.77
CA PRO A 570 18.23 4.12 2.36
C PRO A 570 18.46 2.77 3.05
N GLY A 571 18.62 1.70 2.27
CA GLY A 571 18.74 0.33 2.78
C GLY A 571 17.48 -0.21 3.49
N GLY A 572 16.35 0.50 3.39
CA GLY A 572 15.09 0.14 4.05
C GLY A 572 14.30 -0.97 3.35
N THR A 573 13.23 -1.40 4.02
CA THR A 573 12.31 -2.39 3.47
C THR A 573 11.59 -1.85 2.24
N LYS A 574 11.57 -2.62 1.18
CA LYS A 574 10.82 -2.33 -0.05
C LYS A 574 9.36 -2.73 0.16
N TRP A 575 8.64 -1.96 0.93
CA TRP A 575 7.28 -2.25 1.40
C TRP A 575 6.26 -2.48 0.27
N TYR A 576 6.53 -1.98 -0.94
CA TYR A 576 5.68 -2.18 -2.12
C TYR A 576 5.88 -3.55 -2.78
N GLN A 577 7.00 -4.26 -2.52
CA GLN A 577 7.27 -5.55 -3.15
C GLN A 577 6.47 -6.70 -2.49
N GLY A 578 6.20 -7.73 -3.30
CA GLY A 578 5.54 -8.96 -2.86
C GLY A 578 4.01 -8.95 -2.94
N TRP A 579 3.38 -7.78 -2.94
CA TRP A 579 1.93 -7.65 -3.03
C TRP A 579 1.45 -6.77 -4.20
N THR A 580 2.25 -5.87 -4.69
CA THR A 580 1.92 -5.04 -5.86
C THR A 580 2.11 -5.78 -7.18
N SER A 581 1.45 -5.29 -8.23
CA SER A 581 1.52 -5.79 -9.60
C SER A 581 1.91 -4.68 -10.56
N TYR A 582 2.57 -5.03 -11.65
CA TYR A 582 2.80 -4.11 -12.75
C TYR A 582 2.46 -4.79 -14.09
N ALA A 583 1.42 -5.60 -14.12
CA ALA A 583 0.89 -6.17 -15.36
C ALA A 583 -0.05 -5.16 -16.01
N ARG A 584 0.39 -4.53 -17.10
CA ARG A 584 -0.36 -3.45 -17.79
C ARG A 584 -1.52 -3.93 -18.65
N ASN A 585 -1.73 -5.22 -18.74
CA ASN A 585 -2.85 -5.85 -19.44
C ASN A 585 -3.00 -7.34 -19.07
#